data_2dd6a0a8c5185f3bb1be0381e22e9ed1
#
_entry.id   2dd6a0a8c5185f3bb1be0381e22e9ed1
#
_cell.length_a   1.000
_cell.length_b   1.000
_cell.length_c   1.000
_cell.angle_alpha   90.00
_cell.angle_beta   90.00
_cell.angle_gamma   90.00
#
_symmetry.space_group_name_H-M   'P 1'
#
loop_
_entity.id
_entity.type
_entity.pdbx_description
1 polymer ?
#
loop_
_entity_poly.entity_id
_entity_poly.type
_entity_poly.pdbx_seq_one_letter_code
_entity_poly.pdbx_strand_id
1 'polypeptide(L)'
;MAARVVRFRPRPTMGGDGDGERQDDDRKVELDPDLKKMLEDFIGAPIDDKTHPFWNPPPLTEEQEAMFEDVKRRAKECVGLDGFTEDLLLKDMHVQYVKRSSEDKDAIEYVLTDHLRLSGMYWGLTALDLLGRLDVVDADEIVDFVQRCWVPDVGGYAPCVYHDAHVLYTLSAVQILALFDRMELIDRDAIASFLTSLQRESDGAIMGDEWGEVDTRFAYCALSISTLIDRPRCIDRGKVVEWIDKCKNFDGGYGSDPGGESHAGQVFTCVGGLALCDSVDRIDHFFLGWWLAERQVKAGGLNGRPEKLPDVCYSWWVLSSLCIMGKMHWIDQKALARFILGCQDDKKGGIADRPDDEPDVYHTFFGLAALSLMGFPGIKPIDPVFALPTHVCERIGVMRTAADGTVVGRKENSTSTKGESAEP
;
A
#
# COMPACT_ATOMS: atom_id res chain seq x y z
N MET A 1 14.12 -18.63 -22.04
CA MET A 1 14.47 -17.99 -23.32
C MET A 1 13.47 -16.85 -23.57
N ALA A 2 13.62 -15.72 -22.92
CA ALA A 2 12.93 -14.46 -23.27
C ALA A 2 13.34 -13.36 -22.28
N ALA A 3 14.57 -12.90 -22.34
CA ALA A 3 15.03 -11.72 -21.61
C ALA A 3 15.90 -10.86 -22.53
N ARG A 4 15.23 -10.24 -23.51
CA ARG A 4 15.81 -9.19 -24.36
C ARG A 4 14.66 -8.37 -24.98
N VAL A 5 14.00 -7.56 -24.22
CA VAL A 5 12.99 -6.65 -24.75
C VAL A 5 13.23 -5.27 -24.17
N VAL A 6 13.51 -4.34 -25.08
CA VAL A 6 13.67 -2.88 -24.86
C VAL A 6 15.04 -2.44 -24.38
N ARG A 7 15.89 -1.98 -25.30
CA ARG A 7 17.04 -1.13 -25.00
C ARG A 7 16.66 0.33 -25.17
N PHE A 8 16.63 1.08 -24.08
CA PHE A 8 16.69 2.52 -24.11
C PHE A 8 18.10 2.99 -24.44
N ARG A 9 18.26 3.80 -25.49
CA ARG A 9 19.50 4.58 -25.71
C ARG A 9 19.31 5.97 -25.16
N PRO A 10 20.10 6.42 -24.17
CA PRO A 10 20.11 7.82 -23.77
C PRO A 10 20.80 8.67 -24.88
N ARG A 11 20.21 9.83 -25.21
CA ARG A 11 20.88 10.84 -26.05
C ARG A 11 21.98 11.55 -25.25
N PRO A 12 23.07 11.96 -25.90
CA PRO A 12 24.10 12.79 -25.27
C PRO A 12 23.57 14.19 -25.00
N THR A 13 23.84 14.70 -23.79
CA THR A 13 23.60 16.07 -23.38
C THR A 13 24.46 17.01 -24.17
N MET A 14 23.88 17.90 -24.97
CA MET A 14 24.54 19.09 -25.47
C MET A 14 23.99 20.30 -24.72
N GLY A 15 24.90 21.08 -24.11
CA GLY A 15 24.56 22.32 -23.47
C GLY A 15 24.25 23.41 -24.50
N GLY A 16 23.38 24.36 -24.12
CA GLY A 16 23.09 25.57 -24.89
C GLY A 16 21.83 26.26 -24.36
N ASP A 17 22.03 27.48 -23.86
CA ASP A 17 21.01 28.41 -23.41
C ASP A 17 20.02 28.77 -24.53
N GLY A 18 18.72 28.89 -24.20
CA GLY A 18 17.75 29.50 -25.12
C GLY A 18 16.30 29.22 -24.71
N ASP A 19 15.57 30.27 -24.42
CA ASP A 19 14.12 30.33 -24.27
C ASP A 19 13.42 29.67 -25.47
N GLY A 20 12.55 28.72 -25.20
CA GLY A 20 11.79 28.04 -26.25
C GLY A 20 10.65 27.21 -25.70
N GLU A 21 9.49 27.45 -26.21
CA GLU A 21 8.21 26.79 -26.05
C GLU A 21 8.34 25.27 -25.79
N ARG A 22 7.57 24.74 -24.84
CA ARG A 22 7.44 23.29 -24.58
C ARG A 22 6.89 22.61 -25.84
N GLN A 23 7.79 22.01 -26.62
CA GLN A 23 7.41 21.01 -27.60
C GLN A 23 7.14 19.69 -26.89
N ASP A 24 5.98 19.08 -27.16
CA ASP A 24 5.65 17.72 -26.81
C ASP A 24 6.77 16.78 -27.28
N ASP A 25 7.43 16.14 -26.31
CA ASP A 25 8.50 15.17 -26.56
C ASP A 25 7.86 13.82 -26.94
N ASP A 26 7.58 13.66 -28.24
CA ASP A 26 7.17 12.40 -28.84
C ASP A 26 8.28 11.34 -28.63
N ARG A 27 8.29 10.66 -27.48
CA ARG A 27 9.18 9.52 -27.24
C ARG A 27 8.71 8.34 -28.08
N LYS A 28 9.26 8.18 -29.26
CA LYS A 28 9.08 6.98 -30.06
C LYS A 28 9.72 5.79 -29.35
N VAL A 29 8.91 4.83 -28.93
CA VAL A 29 9.36 3.51 -28.51
C VAL A 29 9.54 2.70 -29.79
N GLU A 30 10.80 2.41 -30.19
CA GLU A 30 11.08 1.48 -31.29
C GLU A 30 11.15 0.07 -30.74
N LEU A 31 10.33 -0.83 -31.30
CA LEU A 31 10.36 -2.26 -31.00
C LEU A 31 11.71 -2.87 -31.39
N ASP A 32 12.18 -3.81 -30.59
CA ASP A 32 13.30 -4.66 -30.96
C ASP A 32 12.96 -5.38 -32.29
N PRO A 33 13.85 -5.34 -33.29
CA PRO A 33 13.58 -5.91 -34.62
C PRO A 33 13.21 -7.41 -34.62
N ASP A 34 13.77 -8.20 -33.71
CA ASP A 34 13.46 -9.62 -33.59
C ASP A 34 12.08 -9.85 -32.98
N LEU A 35 11.69 -9.02 -31.99
CA LEU A 35 10.36 -9.04 -31.40
C LEU A 35 9.31 -8.57 -32.42
N LYS A 36 9.61 -7.55 -33.19
CA LYS A 36 8.73 -7.04 -34.25
C LYS A 36 8.44 -8.14 -35.27
N LYS A 37 9.48 -8.83 -35.75
CA LYS A 37 9.34 -9.93 -36.71
C LYS A 37 8.53 -11.11 -36.14
N MET A 38 8.77 -11.47 -34.88
CA MET A 38 8.01 -12.54 -34.21
C MET A 38 6.53 -12.18 -34.08
N LEU A 39 6.20 -10.92 -33.79
CA LEU A 39 4.83 -10.42 -33.72
C LEU A 39 4.17 -10.35 -35.11
N GLU A 40 4.91 -9.92 -36.15
CA GLU A 40 4.44 -9.91 -37.55
C GLU A 40 4.12 -11.33 -38.04
N ASP A 41 4.99 -12.31 -37.73
CA ASP A 41 4.78 -13.71 -38.03
C ASP A 41 3.55 -14.31 -37.32
N PHE A 42 3.30 -13.88 -36.07
CA PHE A 42 2.14 -14.31 -35.29
C PHE A 42 0.83 -13.68 -35.75
N ILE A 43 0.85 -12.41 -36.12
CA ILE A 43 -0.34 -11.63 -36.57
C ILE A 43 -0.63 -11.87 -38.03
N GLY A 44 0.35 -12.31 -38.82
CA GLY A 44 0.23 -12.49 -40.28
C GLY A 44 0.18 -11.18 -41.07
N ALA A 45 0.60 -10.07 -40.47
CA ALA A 45 0.63 -8.74 -41.09
C ALA A 45 1.80 -7.89 -40.59
N PRO A 46 2.39 -7.00 -41.42
CA PRO A 46 3.44 -6.09 -40.99
C PRO A 46 2.98 -5.15 -39.90
N ILE A 47 3.84 -4.96 -38.87
CA ILE A 47 3.61 -3.97 -37.83
C ILE A 47 4.24 -2.64 -38.26
N ASP A 48 3.39 -1.67 -38.62
CA ASP A 48 3.82 -0.29 -38.83
C ASP A 48 3.82 0.43 -37.47
N ASP A 49 5.03 0.86 -37.03
CA ASP A 49 5.27 1.56 -35.75
C ASP A 49 4.49 2.88 -35.63
N LYS A 50 3.88 3.36 -36.72
CA LYS A 50 3.12 4.61 -36.77
C LYS A 50 1.61 4.43 -36.76
N THR A 51 1.11 3.25 -37.14
CA THR A 51 -0.31 3.03 -37.37
C THR A 51 -0.91 1.87 -36.59
N HIS A 52 -0.11 1.12 -35.82
CA HIS A 52 -0.62 -0.01 -35.06
C HIS A 52 -1.49 0.48 -33.88
N PRO A 53 -2.72 -0.04 -33.70
CA PRO A 53 -3.66 0.40 -32.64
C PRO A 53 -3.12 0.34 -31.21
N PHE A 54 -2.11 -0.50 -30.97
CA PHE A 54 -1.43 -0.62 -29.67
C PHE A 54 -0.54 0.59 -29.30
N TRP A 55 -0.03 1.32 -30.33
CA TRP A 55 0.96 2.40 -30.14
C TRP A 55 0.39 3.78 -30.40
N ASN A 56 -0.66 3.84 -31.23
CA ASN A 56 -1.44 5.04 -31.49
C ASN A 56 -2.91 4.61 -31.49
N PRO A 57 -3.56 4.51 -30.33
CA PRO A 57 -4.98 4.22 -30.31
C PRO A 57 -5.68 5.29 -31.17
N PRO A 58 -6.61 4.90 -32.04
CA PRO A 58 -7.37 5.87 -32.81
C PRO A 58 -8.05 6.85 -31.82
N PRO A 59 -8.23 8.13 -32.21
CA PRO A 59 -9.00 9.05 -31.41
C PRO A 59 -10.34 8.40 -31.06
N LEU A 60 -10.79 8.58 -29.83
CA LEU A 60 -12.07 8.02 -29.36
C LEU A 60 -13.17 8.46 -30.33
N THR A 61 -14.08 7.55 -30.66
CA THR A 61 -15.29 7.92 -31.39
C THR A 61 -16.17 8.80 -30.52
N GLU A 62 -17.05 9.61 -31.10
CA GLU A 62 -18.02 10.42 -30.33
C GLU A 62 -18.83 9.58 -29.34
N GLU A 63 -19.16 8.32 -29.70
CA GLU A 63 -19.85 7.38 -28.83
C GLU A 63 -18.96 6.92 -27.65
N GLN A 64 -17.68 6.70 -27.89
CA GLN A 64 -16.71 6.35 -26.84
C GLN A 64 -16.41 7.55 -25.91
N GLU A 65 -16.32 8.77 -26.46
CA GLU A 65 -16.19 9.99 -25.68
C GLU A 65 -17.43 10.22 -24.81
N ALA A 66 -18.63 10.06 -25.37
CA ALA A 66 -19.88 10.17 -24.63
C ALA A 66 -19.98 9.12 -23.51
N MET A 67 -19.56 7.88 -23.80
CA MET A 67 -19.52 6.81 -22.80
C MET A 67 -18.49 7.13 -21.70
N PHE A 68 -17.34 7.70 -22.04
CA PHE A 68 -16.31 8.10 -21.09
C PHE A 68 -16.77 9.26 -20.19
N GLU A 69 -17.46 10.26 -20.75
CA GLU A 69 -18.08 11.36 -19.98
C GLU A 69 -19.25 10.86 -19.11
N ASP A 70 -20.03 9.89 -19.55
CA ASP A 70 -21.07 9.24 -18.74
C ASP A 70 -20.45 8.49 -17.56
N VAL A 71 -19.34 7.75 -17.78
CA VAL A 71 -18.56 7.10 -16.70
C VAL A 71 -18.02 8.13 -15.72
N LYS A 72 -17.44 9.24 -16.19
CA LYS A 72 -16.99 10.34 -15.32
C LYS A 72 -18.13 10.97 -14.52
N ARG A 73 -19.28 11.16 -15.14
CA ARG A 73 -20.47 11.71 -14.45
C ARG A 73 -20.96 10.75 -13.37
N ARG A 74 -21.11 9.46 -13.69
CA ARG A 74 -21.51 8.41 -12.75
C ARG A 74 -20.48 8.27 -11.61
N ALA A 75 -19.18 8.34 -11.90
CA ALA A 75 -18.13 8.34 -10.90
C ALA A 75 -18.31 9.49 -9.90
N LYS A 76 -18.67 10.71 -10.37
CA LYS A 76 -18.97 11.83 -9.46
C LYS A 76 -20.22 11.59 -8.60
N GLU A 77 -21.23 10.91 -9.13
CA GLU A 77 -22.45 10.54 -8.40
C GLU A 77 -22.22 9.43 -7.37
N CYS A 78 -21.16 8.63 -7.57
CA CYS A 78 -20.77 7.50 -6.70
C CYS A 78 -19.74 7.85 -5.63
N VAL A 79 -19.23 9.10 -5.61
CA VAL A 79 -18.25 9.55 -4.62
C VAL A 79 -18.92 9.89 -3.29
N GLY A 80 -18.28 9.45 -2.20
CA GLY A 80 -18.71 9.69 -0.85
C GLY A 80 -19.83 8.76 -0.39
N LEU A 81 -20.14 8.80 0.89
CA LEU A 81 -21.09 7.90 1.56
C LEU A 81 -22.36 8.64 2.01
N ASP A 82 -22.87 9.59 1.20
CA ASP A 82 -24.12 10.27 1.50
C ASP A 82 -25.27 9.27 1.68
N GLY A 83 -25.94 9.35 2.82
CA GLY A 83 -27.03 8.45 3.21
C GLY A 83 -26.59 7.22 4.01
N PHE A 84 -25.28 7.04 4.27
CA PHE A 84 -24.81 6.07 5.25
C PHE A 84 -24.78 6.70 6.64
N THR A 85 -25.16 5.93 7.64
CA THR A 85 -25.26 6.36 9.04
C THR A 85 -24.47 5.39 9.93
N GLU A 86 -24.02 5.85 11.10
CA GLU A 86 -23.18 5.09 12.02
C GLU A 86 -23.85 3.78 12.49
N ASP A 87 -25.17 3.75 12.61
CA ASP A 87 -25.95 2.59 13.05
C ASP A 87 -25.92 1.40 12.08
N LEU A 88 -25.46 1.59 10.84
CA LEU A 88 -25.20 0.50 9.90
C LEU A 88 -23.97 -0.33 10.27
N LEU A 89 -23.09 0.20 11.10
CA LEU A 89 -21.89 -0.48 11.58
C LEU A 89 -22.14 -1.09 12.97
N LEU A 90 -21.93 -2.38 13.11
CA LEU A 90 -22.09 -3.13 14.37
C LEU A 90 -20.90 -2.87 15.33
N LYS A 91 -20.61 -1.60 15.58
CA LYS A 91 -19.43 -1.08 16.27
C LYS A 91 -19.12 -1.80 17.59
N ASP A 92 -20.10 -1.86 18.52
CA ASP A 92 -19.89 -2.50 19.81
C ASP A 92 -19.65 -4.01 19.70
N MET A 93 -20.25 -4.65 18.72
CA MET A 93 -20.03 -6.07 18.46
C MET A 93 -18.62 -6.32 17.92
N HIS A 94 -18.11 -5.46 17.03
CA HIS A 94 -16.73 -5.55 16.55
C HIS A 94 -15.72 -5.35 17.67
N VAL A 95 -15.96 -4.38 18.55
CA VAL A 95 -15.12 -4.15 19.75
C VAL A 95 -15.08 -5.41 20.63
N GLN A 96 -16.24 -6.02 20.92
CA GLN A 96 -16.30 -7.25 21.71
C GLN A 96 -15.66 -8.45 21.00
N TYR A 97 -15.79 -8.51 19.68
CA TYR A 97 -15.15 -9.55 18.86
C TYR A 97 -13.62 -9.49 18.98
N VAL A 98 -13.01 -8.34 18.71
CA VAL A 98 -11.56 -8.15 18.79
C VAL A 98 -11.05 -8.43 20.20
N LYS A 99 -11.76 -7.97 21.24
CA LYS A 99 -11.40 -8.24 22.63
C LYS A 99 -11.37 -9.74 22.94
N ARG A 100 -12.45 -10.48 22.62
CA ARG A 100 -12.52 -11.94 22.84
C ARG A 100 -11.41 -12.68 22.09
N SER A 101 -11.12 -12.31 20.84
CA SER A 101 -10.07 -12.94 20.04
C SER A 101 -8.67 -12.82 20.65
N SER A 102 -8.45 -11.80 21.49
CA SER A 102 -7.18 -11.61 22.22
C SER A 102 -7.13 -12.34 23.58
N GLU A 103 -8.28 -12.59 24.18
CA GLU A 103 -8.40 -13.18 25.53
C GLU A 103 -8.44 -14.72 25.51
N ASP A 104 -9.00 -15.34 24.47
CA ASP A 104 -9.14 -16.78 24.34
C ASP A 104 -7.84 -17.45 23.88
N LYS A 105 -6.90 -17.58 24.82
CA LYS A 105 -5.56 -18.17 24.59
C LYS A 105 -5.60 -19.71 24.42
N ASP A 106 -6.70 -20.35 24.76
CA ASP A 106 -6.91 -21.79 24.67
C ASP A 106 -7.54 -22.20 23.32
N ALA A 107 -8.03 -21.24 22.54
CA ALA A 107 -8.55 -21.49 21.21
C ALA A 107 -7.47 -22.09 20.30
N ILE A 108 -7.84 -23.10 19.50
CA ILE A 108 -6.92 -23.73 18.56
C ILE A 108 -6.38 -22.75 17.54
N GLU A 109 -7.20 -21.81 17.11
CA GLU A 109 -6.84 -20.72 16.19
C GLU A 109 -5.75 -19.83 16.79
N TYR A 110 -5.81 -19.58 18.11
CA TYR A 110 -4.77 -18.80 18.81
C TYR A 110 -3.40 -19.50 18.73
N VAL A 111 -3.35 -20.81 18.89
CA VAL A 111 -2.10 -21.58 18.80
C VAL A 111 -1.62 -21.70 17.36
N LEU A 112 -2.51 -21.96 16.40
CA LEU A 112 -2.15 -22.12 14.99
C LEU A 112 -1.65 -20.82 14.35
N THR A 113 -2.05 -19.66 14.86
CA THR A 113 -1.68 -18.33 14.36
C THR A 113 -0.52 -17.67 15.13
N ASP A 114 0.21 -18.45 15.93
CA ASP A 114 1.33 -17.96 16.76
C ASP A 114 2.39 -17.20 15.92
N HIS A 115 2.69 -17.73 14.73
CA HIS A 115 3.60 -17.12 13.77
C HIS A 115 3.09 -15.80 13.14
N LEU A 116 1.84 -15.36 13.43
CA LEU A 116 1.24 -14.09 12.97
C LEU A 116 0.88 -13.17 14.16
N ARG A 117 1.25 -13.53 15.38
CA ARG A 117 0.74 -12.92 16.61
C ARG A 117 0.88 -11.38 16.63
N LEU A 118 2.07 -10.85 16.39
CA LEU A 118 2.27 -9.39 16.38
C LEU A 118 1.45 -8.69 15.28
N SER A 119 1.32 -9.30 14.10
CA SER A 119 0.48 -8.72 13.04
C SER A 119 -0.99 -8.76 13.40
N GLY A 120 -1.46 -9.87 13.99
CA GLY A 120 -2.84 -9.99 14.50
C GLY A 120 -3.15 -8.94 15.57
N MET A 121 -2.20 -8.70 16.48
CA MET A 121 -2.33 -7.64 17.50
C MET A 121 -2.41 -6.26 16.84
N TYR A 122 -1.52 -5.95 15.88
CA TYR A 122 -1.57 -4.69 15.16
C TYR A 122 -2.92 -4.48 14.47
N TRP A 123 -3.45 -5.48 13.78
CA TRP A 123 -4.76 -5.38 13.13
C TRP A 123 -5.89 -5.11 14.13
N GLY A 124 -5.97 -5.90 15.21
CA GLY A 124 -7.00 -5.73 16.22
C GLY A 124 -6.93 -4.39 16.94
N LEU A 125 -5.73 -3.97 17.36
CA LEU A 125 -5.53 -2.70 18.07
C LEU A 125 -5.83 -1.50 17.18
N THR A 126 -5.44 -1.55 15.90
CA THR A 126 -5.76 -0.47 14.97
C THR A 126 -7.27 -0.42 14.69
N ALA A 127 -7.93 -1.57 14.55
CA ALA A 127 -9.39 -1.63 14.44
C ALA A 127 -10.08 -1.00 15.67
N LEU A 128 -9.62 -1.31 16.89
CA LEU A 128 -10.15 -0.70 18.12
C LEU A 128 -9.90 0.81 18.16
N ASP A 129 -8.73 1.28 17.73
CA ASP A 129 -8.46 2.73 17.68
C ASP A 129 -9.38 3.44 16.68
N LEU A 130 -9.55 2.88 15.47
CA LEU A 130 -10.46 3.42 14.44
C LEU A 130 -11.90 3.53 14.96
N LEU A 131 -12.34 2.56 15.76
CA LEU A 131 -13.64 2.58 16.44
C LEU A 131 -13.67 3.49 17.68
N GLY A 132 -12.54 4.13 18.05
CA GLY A 132 -12.43 4.98 19.24
C GLY A 132 -12.50 4.21 20.55
N ARG A 133 -12.13 2.95 20.56
CA ARG A 133 -12.25 2.03 21.71
C ARG A 133 -10.95 1.31 22.05
N LEU A 134 -9.79 1.97 21.84
CA LEU A 134 -8.50 1.42 22.27
C LEU A 134 -8.39 1.30 23.82
N ASP A 135 -9.27 1.97 24.55
CA ASP A 135 -9.40 1.95 26.00
C ASP A 135 -9.81 0.58 26.59
N VAL A 136 -10.34 -0.33 25.77
CA VAL A 136 -10.84 -1.64 26.26
C VAL A 136 -9.74 -2.69 26.50
N VAL A 137 -8.49 -2.37 26.13
CA VAL A 137 -7.33 -3.24 26.28
C VAL A 137 -6.31 -2.64 27.26
N ASP A 138 -5.52 -3.51 27.90
CA ASP A 138 -4.43 -3.09 28.77
C ASP A 138 -3.17 -2.76 27.94
N ALA A 139 -2.86 -1.47 27.85
CA ALA A 139 -1.72 -0.98 27.08
C ALA A 139 -0.37 -1.51 27.61
N ASP A 140 -0.20 -1.61 28.93
CA ASP A 140 1.07 -2.02 29.52
C ASP A 140 1.30 -3.53 29.32
N GLU A 141 0.26 -4.38 29.40
CA GLU A 141 0.37 -5.82 29.07
C GLU A 141 0.77 -6.01 27.59
N ILE A 142 0.17 -5.24 26.68
CA ILE A 142 0.46 -5.32 25.25
C ILE A 142 1.89 -4.86 24.96
N VAL A 143 2.31 -3.73 25.50
CA VAL A 143 3.66 -3.19 25.32
C VAL A 143 4.71 -4.15 25.88
N ASP A 144 4.46 -4.75 27.05
CA ASP A 144 5.34 -5.77 27.63
C ASP A 144 5.48 -6.99 26.71
N PHE A 145 4.37 -7.46 26.13
CA PHE A 145 4.42 -8.56 25.16
C PHE A 145 5.25 -8.19 23.93
N VAL A 146 5.05 -7.01 23.35
CA VAL A 146 5.83 -6.52 22.18
C VAL A 146 7.32 -6.49 22.54
N GLN A 147 7.69 -5.97 23.73
CA GLN A 147 9.09 -5.91 24.16
C GLN A 147 9.70 -7.31 24.33
N ARG A 148 8.94 -8.31 24.75
CA ARG A 148 9.42 -9.70 24.84
C ARG A 148 9.63 -10.36 23.46
N CYS A 149 9.02 -9.85 22.40
CA CYS A 149 9.26 -10.29 21.02
C CYS A 149 10.53 -9.68 20.40
N TRP A 150 11.23 -8.79 21.12
CA TRP A 150 12.50 -8.21 20.70
C TRP A 150 13.61 -9.26 20.62
N VAL A 151 14.38 -9.31 19.52
CA VAL A 151 15.54 -10.18 19.32
C VAL A 151 16.81 -9.34 19.32
N PRO A 152 17.50 -9.22 20.47
CA PRO A 152 18.58 -8.24 20.65
C PRO A 152 19.80 -8.49 19.77
N ASP A 153 20.12 -9.75 19.47
CA ASP A 153 21.28 -10.12 18.65
C ASP A 153 21.09 -9.74 17.18
N VAL A 154 19.84 -9.60 16.72
CA VAL A 154 19.47 -9.26 15.34
C VAL A 154 19.07 -7.79 15.22
N GLY A 155 18.45 -7.21 16.23
CA GLY A 155 17.96 -5.83 16.21
C GLY A 155 16.60 -5.69 15.53
N GLY A 156 15.75 -6.73 15.57
CA GLY A 156 14.40 -6.76 15.03
C GLY A 156 13.41 -7.43 15.96
N TYR A 157 12.13 -7.46 15.57
CA TYR A 157 11.08 -8.13 16.32
C TYR A 157 10.63 -9.42 15.62
N ALA A 158 10.39 -10.45 16.44
CA ALA A 158 9.78 -11.72 16.03
C ALA A 158 8.25 -11.66 16.07
N PRO A 159 7.52 -12.57 15.40
CA PRO A 159 6.05 -12.64 15.47
C PRO A 159 5.53 -12.98 16.86
N CYS A 160 6.28 -13.75 17.61
CA CYS A 160 6.01 -14.20 18.96
C CYS A 160 7.34 -14.48 19.68
N VAL A 161 7.29 -14.69 21.00
CA VAL A 161 8.47 -15.03 21.82
C VAL A 161 9.09 -16.35 21.32
N TYR A 162 10.41 -16.39 21.20
CA TYR A 162 11.22 -17.54 20.72
C TYR A 162 11.13 -17.81 19.21
N HIS A 163 10.61 -16.87 18.41
CA HIS A 163 10.69 -16.91 16.97
C HIS A 163 11.82 -16.02 16.43
N ASP A 164 12.13 -16.15 15.15
CA ASP A 164 13.15 -15.34 14.48
C ASP A 164 12.61 -13.94 14.15
N ALA A 165 13.50 -12.93 14.18
CA ALA A 165 13.17 -11.58 13.79
C ALA A 165 12.88 -11.50 12.31
N HIS A 166 11.86 -10.74 11.93
CA HIS A 166 11.46 -10.55 10.54
C HIS A 166 10.95 -9.12 10.31
N VAL A 167 11.16 -8.57 9.12
CA VAL A 167 10.78 -7.18 8.79
C VAL A 167 9.27 -6.93 8.93
N LEU A 168 8.41 -7.89 8.61
CA LEU A 168 6.95 -7.77 8.78
C LEU A 168 6.56 -7.53 10.23
N TYR A 169 7.13 -8.31 11.15
CA TYR A 169 6.79 -8.22 12.58
C TYR A 169 7.48 -7.05 13.26
N THR A 170 8.65 -6.65 12.74
CA THR A 170 9.30 -5.40 13.15
C THR A 170 8.43 -4.19 12.81
N LEU A 171 7.79 -4.17 11.62
CA LEU A 171 6.82 -3.13 11.29
C LEU A 171 5.62 -3.15 12.24
N SER A 172 5.03 -4.33 12.47
CA SER A 172 3.88 -4.47 13.38
C SER A 172 4.20 -4.01 14.79
N ALA A 173 5.38 -4.35 15.32
CA ALA A 173 5.84 -3.89 16.64
C ALA A 173 5.98 -2.36 16.71
N VAL A 174 6.61 -1.75 15.70
CA VAL A 174 6.76 -0.28 15.62
C VAL A 174 5.40 0.41 15.52
N GLN A 175 4.46 -0.14 14.74
CA GLN A 175 3.11 0.38 14.63
C GLN A 175 2.33 0.27 15.95
N ILE A 176 2.42 -0.85 16.68
CA ILE A 176 1.79 -1.02 17.98
C ILE A 176 2.37 -0.02 19.00
N LEU A 177 3.69 0.13 19.07
CA LEU A 177 4.33 1.09 19.97
C LEU A 177 3.95 2.53 19.60
N ALA A 178 3.77 2.83 18.32
CA ALA A 178 3.26 4.12 17.86
C ALA A 178 1.80 4.35 18.31
N LEU A 179 0.92 3.35 18.23
CA LEU A 179 -0.48 3.44 18.68
C LEU A 179 -0.55 3.85 20.15
N PHE A 180 0.26 3.24 21.02
CA PHE A 180 0.28 3.49 22.46
C PHE A 180 1.18 4.65 22.90
N ASP A 181 1.79 5.39 21.96
CA ASP A 181 2.72 6.50 22.27
C ASP A 181 3.94 6.03 23.09
N ARG A 182 4.55 4.92 22.67
CA ARG A 182 5.72 4.28 23.33
C ARG A 182 6.93 4.18 22.39
N MET A 183 7.08 5.14 21.47
CA MET A 183 8.19 5.17 20.52
C MET A 183 9.57 5.35 21.17
N GLU A 184 9.62 5.77 22.44
CA GLU A 184 10.83 5.86 23.26
C GLU A 184 11.41 4.50 23.64
N LEU A 185 10.62 3.43 23.59
CA LEU A 185 11.06 2.06 23.89
C LEU A 185 11.79 1.38 22.73
N ILE A 186 11.82 2.02 21.56
CA ILE A 186 12.43 1.48 20.34
C ILE A 186 13.92 1.76 20.31
N ASP A 187 14.75 0.72 20.18
CA ASP A 187 16.16 0.87 19.81
C ASP A 187 16.25 1.17 18.30
N ARG A 188 16.22 2.46 17.97
CA ARG A 188 16.20 2.96 16.58
C ARG A 188 17.45 2.60 15.81
N ASP A 189 18.62 2.53 16.47
CA ASP A 189 19.88 2.29 15.81
C ASP A 189 20.09 0.78 15.56
N ALA A 190 19.65 -0.08 16.48
CA ALA A 190 19.61 -1.51 16.25
C ALA A 190 18.67 -1.89 15.10
N ILE A 191 17.43 -1.35 15.08
CA ILE A 191 16.50 -1.57 13.96
C ILE A 191 17.08 -1.04 12.64
N ALA A 192 17.69 0.14 12.63
CA ALA A 192 18.33 0.68 11.43
C ALA A 192 19.44 -0.23 10.91
N SER A 193 20.24 -0.82 11.78
CA SER A 193 21.28 -1.80 11.43
C SER A 193 20.67 -3.07 10.85
N PHE A 194 19.61 -3.59 11.46
CA PHE A 194 18.84 -4.73 10.93
C PHE A 194 18.30 -4.44 9.52
N LEU A 195 17.65 -3.30 9.30
CA LEU A 195 17.15 -2.93 7.97
C LEU A 195 18.28 -2.81 6.94
N THR A 196 19.43 -2.26 7.33
CA THR A 196 20.61 -2.18 6.45
C THR A 196 21.08 -3.57 6.02
N SER A 197 21.10 -4.54 6.95
CA SER A 197 21.51 -5.92 6.65
C SER A 197 20.56 -6.68 5.73
N LEU A 198 19.28 -6.27 5.70
CA LEU A 198 18.26 -6.87 4.84
C LEU A 198 18.29 -6.33 3.40
N GLN A 199 18.97 -5.21 3.14
CA GLN A 199 19.06 -4.68 1.78
C GLN A 199 20.10 -5.42 0.96
N ARG A 200 19.70 -6.10 -0.11
CA ARG A 200 20.58 -6.80 -1.03
C ARG A 200 21.39 -5.80 -1.87
N GLU A 201 22.72 -5.89 -1.82
CA GLU A 201 23.60 -4.93 -2.49
C GLU A 201 23.49 -4.96 -4.02
N SER A 202 23.22 -6.13 -4.60
CA SER A 202 23.26 -6.36 -6.05
C SER A 202 22.16 -5.65 -6.83
N ASP A 203 20.98 -5.44 -6.21
CA ASP A 203 19.80 -4.90 -6.91
C ASP A 203 18.90 -4.03 -6.04
N GLY A 204 19.18 -3.91 -4.73
CA GLY A 204 18.43 -3.09 -3.81
C GLY A 204 17.15 -3.71 -3.24
N ALA A 205 16.86 -4.97 -3.59
CA ALA A 205 15.74 -5.72 -3.01
C ALA A 205 15.89 -5.84 -1.49
N ILE A 206 14.77 -5.85 -0.79
CA ILE A 206 14.74 -6.07 0.66
C ILE A 206 14.37 -7.52 0.96
N MET A 207 15.17 -8.16 1.79
CA MET A 207 14.90 -9.49 2.32
C MET A 207 13.99 -9.41 3.55
N GLY A 208 13.24 -10.49 3.81
CA GLY A 208 12.37 -10.57 4.98
C GLY A 208 13.14 -10.74 6.29
N ASP A 209 14.17 -11.56 6.21
CA ASP A 209 15.07 -11.98 7.27
C ASP A 209 16.41 -12.47 6.71
N GLU A 210 17.22 -13.15 7.52
CA GLU A 210 18.52 -13.72 7.13
C GLU A 210 18.43 -14.87 6.11
N TRP A 211 17.24 -15.48 5.94
CA TRP A 211 17.04 -16.59 5.00
C TRP A 211 16.89 -16.14 3.55
N GLY A 212 16.74 -14.84 3.32
CA GLY A 212 16.89 -14.22 2.01
C GLY A 212 15.65 -14.24 1.11
N GLU A 213 14.45 -14.52 1.64
CA GLU A 213 13.21 -14.34 0.88
C GLU A 213 13.07 -12.86 0.48
N VAL A 214 12.63 -12.59 -0.75
CA VAL A 214 12.45 -11.25 -1.30
C VAL A 214 11.02 -11.09 -1.80
N ASP A 215 10.40 -9.95 -1.44
CA ASP A 215 9.03 -9.63 -1.83
C ASP A 215 8.82 -8.11 -1.74
N THR A 216 7.97 -7.54 -2.58
CA THR A 216 7.62 -6.09 -2.54
C THR A 216 7.01 -5.67 -1.21
N ARG A 217 6.39 -6.56 -0.45
CA ARG A 217 5.92 -6.31 0.92
C ARG A 217 7.08 -5.92 1.84
N PHE A 218 8.23 -6.55 1.70
CA PHE A 218 9.39 -6.28 2.57
C PHE A 218 10.02 -4.93 2.26
N ALA A 219 10.03 -4.53 0.98
CA ALA A 219 10.44 -3.19 0.58
C ALA A 219 9.57 -2.12 1.24
N TYR A 220 8.25 -2.26 1.18
CA TYR A 220 7.31 -1.37 1.86
C TYR A 220 7.53 -1.36 3.37
N CYS A 221 7.69 -2.53 4.00
CA CYS A 221 7.90 -2.63 5.45
C CYS A 221 9.17 -1.89 5.88
N ALA A 222 10.29 -2.10 5.20
CA ALA A 222 11.56 -1.45 5.52
C ALA A 222 11.50 0.07 5.34
N LEU A 223 10.87 0.55 4.24
CA LEU A 223 10.66 1.98 3.99
C LEU A 223 9.76 2.61 5.06
N SER A 224 8.67 1.93 5.43
CA SER A 224 7.75 2.38 6.48
C SER A 224 8.45 2.45 7.84
N ILE A 225 9.11 1.37 8.26
CA ILE A 225 9.86 1.34 9.52
C ILE A 225 10.90 2.46 9.56
N SER A 226 11.76 2.56 8.53
CA SER A 226 12.83 3.55 8.49
C SER A 226 12.33 4.99 8.62
N THR A 227 11.10 5.25 8.11
CA THR A 227 10.44 6.54 8.24
C THR A 227 9.85 6.73 9.62
N LEU A 228 9.14 5.74 10.18
CA LEU A 228 8.52 5.79 11.51
C LEU A 228 9.55 5.97 12.63
N ILE A 229 10.71 5.32 12.53
CA ILE A 229 11.80 5.44 13.53
C ILE A 229 12.73 6.63 13.28
N ASP A 230 12.46 7.47 12.29
CA ASP A 230 13.28 8.62 11.88
C ASP A 230 14.75 8.24 11.52
N ARG A 231 14.92 7.16 10.77
CA ARG A 231 16.20 6.68 10.22
C ARG A 231 16.11 6.43 8.69
N PRO A 232 15.63 7.41 7.89
CA PRO A 232 15.34 7.18 6.47
C PRO A 232 16.56 6.84 5.61
N ARG A 233 17.77 7.07 6.14
CA ARG A 233 19.05 6.83 5.42
C ARG A 233 19.67 5.47 5.73
N CYS A 234 19.04 4.64 6.55
CA CYS A 234 19.58 3.31 6.87
C CYS A 234 19.46 2.33 5.70
N ILE A 235 18.67 2.64 4.68
CA ILE A 235 18.52 1.91 3.44
C ILE A 235 18.71 2.84 2.23
N ASP A 236 19.26 2.32 1.14
CA ASP A 236 19.35 3.03 -0.15
C ASP A 236 17.99 3.01 -0.84
N ARG A 237 17.20 4.09 -0.61
CA ARG A 237 15.86 4.27 -1.16
C ARG A 237 15.85 4.30 -2.69
N GLY A 238 16.92 4.84 -3.31
CA GLY A 238 17.04 4.89 -4.76
C GLY A 238 17.07 3.48 -5.37
N LYS A 239 17.89 2.59 -4.80
CA LYS A 239 17.94 1.19 -5.23
C LYS A 239 16.63 0.44 -4.98
N VAL A 240 15.93 0.72 -3.86
CA VAL A 240 14.60 0.13 -3.60
C VAL A 240 13.60 0.57 -4.67
N VAL A 241 13.57 1.86 -5.04
CA VAL A 241 12.72 2.37 -6.10
C VAL A 241 13.02 1.71 -7.45
N GLU A 242 14.32 1.57 -7.80
CA GLU A 242 14.74 0.87 -9.03
C GLU A 242 14.33 -0.61 -9.02
N TRP A 243 14.31 -1.26 -7.87
CA TRP A 243 13.84 -2.64 -7.74
C TRP A 243 12.32 -2.74 -7.88
N ILE A 244 11.56 -1.83 -7.25
CA ILE A 244 10.10 -1.74 -7.41
C ILE A 244 9.72 -1.54 -8.89
N ASP A 245 10.45 -0.70 -9.62
CA ASP A 245 10.21 -0.49 -11.07
C ASP A 245 10.36 -1.78 -11.88
N LYS A 246 11.25 -2.70 -11.47
CA LYS A 246 11.41 -4.02 -12.12
C LYS A 246 10.27 -4.98 -11.82
N CYS A 247 9.51 -4.77 -10.75
CA CYS A 247 8.34 -5.56 -10.39
C CYS A 247 7.07 -5.11 -11.12
N LYS A 248 7.13 -4.00 -11.89
CA LYS A 248 6.03 -3.51 -12.71
C LYS A 248 5.80 -4.41 -13.91
N ASN A 249 4.53 -4.74 -14.18
CA ASN A 249 4.11 -5.57 -15.28
C ASN A 249 3.51 -4.74 -16.44
N PHE A 250 3.35 -5.40 -17.60
CA PHE A 250 2.78 -4.80 -18.81
C PHE A 250 1.30 -4.39 -18.66
N ASP A 251 0.57 -4.98 -17.71
CA ASP A 251 -0.82 -4.64 -17.39
C ASP A 251 -0.93 -3.39 -16.47
N GLY A 252 0.20 -2.80 -16.08
CA GLY A 252 0.29 -1.63 -15.20
C GLY A 252 0.32 -1.98 -13.71
N GLY A 253 0.04 -3.22 -13.31
CA GLY A 253 0.13 -3.70 -11.95
C GLY A 253 1.56 -4.07 -11.52
N TYR A 254 1.69 -4.56 -10.29
CA TYR A 254 2.97 -4.98 -9.71
C TYR A 254 2.85 -6.38 -9.12
N GLY A 255 3.92 -7.18 -9.29
CA GLY A 255 4.08 -8.50 -8.68
C GLY A 255 4.89 -8.47 -7.38
N SER A 256 5.08 -9.63 -6.77
CA SER A 256 5.90 -9.84 -5.56
C SER A 256 7.40 -9.60 -5.81
N ASP A 257 7.84 -9.89 -7.01
CA ASP A 257 9.21 -9.82 -7.51
C ASP A 257 9.19 -9.60 -9.02
N PRO A 258 10.33 -9.31 -9.68
CA PRO A 258 10.38 -9.13 -11.12
C PRO A 258 9.87 -10.34 -11.90
N GLY A 259 8.75 -10.15 -12.61
CA GLY A 259 8.06 -11.18 -13.39
C GLY A 259 6.95 -11.91 -12.61
N GLY A 260 6.72 -11.58 -11.36
CA GLY A 260 5.57 -12.05 -10.58
C GLY A 260 4.25 -11.50 -11.12
N GLU A 261 3.14 -12.25 -10.96
CA GLU A 261 1.81 -11.83 -11.40
C GLU A 261 1.34 -10.57 -10.64
N SER A 262 0.69 -9.64 -11.35
CA SER A 262 0.09 -8.46 -10.74
C SER A 262 -1.00 -8.82 -9.74
N HIS A 263 -0.89 -8.26 -8.53
CA HIS A 263 -1.80 -8.53 -7.43
C HIS A 263 -2.04 -7.26 -6.60
N ALA A 264 -3.27 -7.00 -6.18
CA ALA A 264 -3.64 -5.75 -5.51
C ALA A 264 -2.87 -5.48 -4.21
N GLY A 265 -2.52 -6.53 -3.44
CA GLY A 265 -1.68 -6.40 -2.26
C GLY A 265 -0.26 -5.94 -2.61
N GLN A 266 0.32 -6.48 -3.68
CA GLN A 266 1.64 -6.09 -4.17
C GLN A 266 1.62 -4.68 -4.79
N VAL A 267 0.52 -4.32 -5.46
CA VAL A 267 0.30 -2.95 -5.95
C VAL A 267 0.33 -1.96 -4.79
N PHE A 268 -0.38 -2.24 -3.69
CA PHE A 268 -0.35 -1.38 -2.51
C PHE A 268 1.07 -1.20 -1.96
N THR A 269 1.81 -2.29 -1.79
CA THR A 269 3.17 -2.20 -1.22
C THR A 269 4.13 -1.45 -2.13
N CYS A 270 3.99 -1.58 -3.46
CA CYS A 270 4.77 -0.80 -4.41
C CYS A 270 4.37 0.69 -4.41
N VAL A 271 3.08 1.00 -4.49
CA VAL A 271 2.56 2.38 -4.49
C VAL A 271 2.89 3.08 -3.16
N GLY A 272 2.67 2.41 -2.03
CA GLY A 272 3.04 2.91 -0.71
C GLY A 272 4.56 3.11 -0.55
N GLY A 273 5.36 2.17 -1.04
CA GLY A 273 6.83 2.27 -1.06
C GLY A 273 7.32 3.44 -1.90
N LEU A 274 6.76 3.64 -3.10
CA LEU A 274 7.06 4.80 -3.95
C LEU A 274 6.62 6.11 -3.30
N ALA A 275 5.47 6.13 -2.62
CA ALA A 275 5.03 7.30 -1.86
C ALA A 275 5.99 7.64 -0.71
N LEU A 276 6.49 6.65 0.02
CA LEU A 276 7.48 6.83 1.08
C LEU A 276 8.82 7.37 0.54
N CYS A 277 9.12 7.14 -0.74
CA CYS A 277 10.33 7.60 -1.42
C CYS A 277 10.14 8.88 -2.24
N ASP A 278 9.00 9.58 -2.14
CA ASP A 278 8.66 10.76 -2.97
C ASP A 278 8.74 10.48 -4.49
N SER A 279 8.41 9.26 -4.91
CA SER A 279 8.59 8.74 -6.27
C SER A 279 7.28 8.29 -6.92
N VAL A 280 6.14 8.86 -6.51
CA VAL A 280 4.81 8.54 -7.09
C VAL A 280 4.67 8.95 -8.55
N ASP A 281 5.52 9.86 -9.03
CA ASP A 281 5.63 10.27 -10.43
C ASP A 281 6.11 9.14 -11.36
N ARG A 282 6.72 8.07 -10.82
CA ARG A 282 7.09 6.86 -11.56
C ARG A 282 5.91 5.94 -11.89
N ILE A 283 4.77 6.17 -11.24
CA ILE A 283 3.55 5.40 -11.48
C ILE A 283 2.86 5.94 -12.72
N ASP A 284 2.51 5.04 -13.66
CA ASP A 284 1.53 5.37 -14.67
C ASP A 284 0.14 5.45 -14.02
N HIS A 285 -0.23 6.64 -13.58
CA HIS A 285 -1.47 6.88 -12.82
C HIS A 285 -2.74 6.52 -13.58
N PHE A 286 -2.72 6.57 -14.92
CA PHE A 286 -3.87 6.20 -15.72
C PHE A 286 -3.97 4.68 -15.83
N PHE A 287 -2.89 4.03 -16.21
CA PHE A 287 -2.90 2.60 -16.51
C PHE A 287 -3.07 1.75 -15.25
N LEU A 288 -2.33 2.08 -14.19
CA LEU A 288 -2.51 1.44 -12.89
C LEU A 288 -3.88 1.74 -12.28
N GLY A 289 -4.35 3.00 -12.38
CA GLY A 289 -5.68 3.38 -11.88
C GLY A 289 -6.79 2.58 -12.55
N TRP A 290 -6.68 2.37 -13.87
CA TRP A 290 -7.61 1.50 -14.60
C TRP A 290 -7.54 0.06 -14.08
N TRP A 291 -6.34 -0.52 -14.00
CA TRP A 291 -6.17 -1.88 -13.49
C TRP A 291 -6.81 -2.06 -12.10
N LEU A 292 -6.65 -1.08 -11.21
CA LEU A 292 -7.25 -1.08 -9.88
C LEU A 292 -8.79 -0.94 -9.93
N ALA A 293 -9.32 -0.06 -10.78
CA ALA A 293 -10.76 0.14 -10.92
C ALA A 293 -11.46 -1.13 -11.44
N GLU A 294 -10.82 -1.87 -12.35
CA GLU A 294 -11.29 -3.15 -12.87
C GLU A 294 -11.33 -4.28 -11.80
N ARG A 295 -10.80 -4.03 -10.60
CA ARG A 295 -10.94 -4.98 -9.47
C ARG A 295 -12.33 -4.97 -8.87
N GLN A 296 -13.16 -3.93 -9.14
CA GLN A 296 -14.51 -3.88 -8.61
C GLN A 296 -15.46 -4.78 -9.39
N VAL A 297 -16.02 -5.78 -8.71
CA VAL A 297 -17.00 -6.70 -9.30
C VAL A 297 -18.43 -6.14 -9.21
N LYS A 298 -19.37 -6.74 -9.94
CA LYS A 298 -20.78 -6.30 -9.98
C LYS A 298 -21.46 -6.26 -8.60
N ALA A 299 -21.02 -7.10 -7.66
CA ALA A 299 -21.52 -7.10 -6.29
C ALA A 299 -21.00 -5.92 -5.43
N GLY A 300 -20.09 -5.09 -5.98
CA GLY A 300 -19.53 -3.91 -5.31
C GLY A 300 -18.21 -4.16 -4.60
N GLY A 301 -17.89 -5.40 -4.23
CA GLY A 301 -16.61 -5.77 -3.62
C GLY A 301 -15.44 -5.72 -4.61
N LEU A 302 -14.22 -5.79 -4.09
CA LEU A 302 -12.97 -5.73 -4.85
C LEU A 302 -12.27 -7.09 -4.82
N ASN A 303 -11.65 -7.50 -5.93
CA ASN A 303 -10.82 -8.70 -5.99
C ASN A 303 -9.32 -8.36 -6.07
N GLY A 304 -8.46 -9.35 -5.83
CA GLY A 304 -7.00 -9.14 -5.82
C GLY A 304 -6.35 -9.15 -7.19
N ARG A 305 -7.00 -9.78 -8.17
CA ARG A 305 -6.53 -9.91 -9.57
C ARG A 305 -7.68 -10.37 -10.46
N PRO A 306 -7.54 -10.32 -11.80
CA PRO A 306 -8.60 -10.73 -12.73
C PRO A 306 -9.15 -12.14 -12.42
N GLU A 307 -10.46 -12.32 -12.64
CA GLU A 307 -11.19 -13.60 -12.52
C GLU A 307 -11.24 -14.21 -11.10
N LYS A 308 -10.83 -13.46 -10.05
CA LYS A 308 -10.96 -13.90 -8.65
C LYS A 308 -12.23 -13.35 -8.00
N LEU A 309 -12.69 -14.05 -6.96
CA LEU A 309 -13.80 -13.60 -6.14
C LEU A 309 -13.43 -12.34 -5.34
N PRO A 310 -14.41 -11.48 -5.04
CA PRO A 310 -14.18 -10.34 -4.15
C PRO A 310 -13.93 -10.82 -2.73
N ASP A 311 -13.14 -10.03 -2.00
CA ASP A 311 -12.77 -10.27 -0.62
C ASP A 311 -12.53 -8.90 0.05
N VAL A 312 -12.98 -8.76 1.29
CA VAL A 312 -12.94 -7.49 2.04
C VAL A 312 -11.51 -6.93 2.17
N CYS A 313 -10.48 -7.77 2.25
CA CYS A 313 -9.11 -7.26 2.38
C CYS A 313 -8.67 -6.43 1.18
N TYR A 314 -9.16 -6.71 -0.03
CA TYR A 314 -8.88 -5.90 -1.20
C TYR A 314 -9.57 -4.54 -1.17
N SER A 315 -10.58 -4.35 -0.33
CA SER A 315 -11.13 -3.03 -0.07
C SER A 315 -10.07 -2.06 0.45
N TRP A 316 -9.12 -2.55 1.25
CA TRP A 316 -7.96 -1.76 1.67
C TRP A 316 -6.90 -1.64 0.57
N TRP A 317 -6.41 -2.76 0.04
CA TRP A 317 -5.27 -2.78 -0.88
C TRP A 317 -5.51 -1.95 -2.14
N VAL A 318 -6.70 -2.05 -2.71
CA VAL A 318 -7.08 -1.27 -3.90
C VAL A 318 -7.37 0.19 -3.53
N LEU A 319 -8.19 0.41 -2.51
CA LEU A 319 -8.66 1.76 -2.19
C LEU A 319 -7.55 2.65 -1.66
N SER A 320 -6.63 2.14 -0.82
CA SER A 320 -5.47 2.89 -0.34
C SER A 320 -4.54 3.29 -1.50
N SER A 321 -4.30 2.38 -2.47
CA SER A 321 -3.55 2.69 -3.68
C SER A 321 -4.22 3.80 -4.51
N LEU A 322 -5.54 3.70 -4.72
CA LEU A 322 -6.31 4.74 -5.40
C LEU A 322 -6.31 6.06 -4.62
N CYS A 323 -6.35 6.01 -3.28
CA CYS A 323 -6.26 7.19 -2.42
C CYS A 323 -4.92 7.91 -2.59
N ILE A 324 -3.80 7.18 -2.52
CA ILE A 324 -2.45 7.71 -2.72
C ILE A 324 -2.32 8.38 -4.09
N MET A 325 -2.94 7.81 -5.13
CA MET A 325 -2.93 8.36 -6.49
C MET A 325 -3.98 9.46 -6.74
N GLY A 326 -4.85 9.80 -5.76
CA GLY A 326 -5.94 10.77 -5.94
C GLY A 326 -7.08 10.28 -6.84
N LYS A 327 -7.32 8.96 -6.92
CA LYS A 327 -8.27 8.32 -7.87
C LYS A 327 -9.38 7.49 -7.21
N MET A 328 -9.69 7.72 -5.94
CA MET A 328 -10.78 7.01 -5.25
C MET A 328 -12.13 7.10 -5.96
N HIS A 329 -12.34 8.17 -6.74
CA HIS A 329 -13.55 8.39 -7.53
C HIS A 329 -13.69 7.46 -8.76
N TRP A 330 -12.71 6.59 -9.02
CA TRP A 330 -12.76 5.65 -10.14
C TRP A 330 -13.53 4.37 -9.83
N ILE A 331 -13.94 4.17 -8.56
CA ILE A 331 -14.78 3.05 -8.13
C ILE A 331 -16.09 3.54 -7.50
N ASP A 332 -17.09 2.67 -7.45
CA ASP A 332 -18.34 2.92 -6.73
C ASP A 332 -18.12 2.68 -5.22
N GLN A 333 -17.82 3.75 -4.49
CA GLN A 333 -17.58 3.70 -3.04
C GLN A 333 -18.83 3.26 -2.26
N LYS A 334 -20.04 3.61 -2.73
CA LYS A 334 -21.29 3.19 -2.08
C LYS A 334 -21.54 1.70 -2.22
N ALA A 335 -21.26 1.14 -3.40
CA ALA A 335 -21.34 -0.30 -3.61
C ALA A 335 -20.30 -1.05 -2.78
N LEU A 336 -19.06 -0.53 -2.69
CA LEU A 336 -18.00 -1.10 -1.85
C LEU A 336 -18.37 -1.07 -0.36
N ALA A 337 -18.89 0.06 0.14
CA ALA A 337 -19.32 0.17 1.54
C ALA A 337 -20.45 -0.83 1.86
N ARG A 338 -21.44 -0.98 0.96
CA ARG A 338 -22.49 -2.00 1.12
C ARG A 338 -21.95 -3.42 1.15
N PHE A 339 -20.95 -3.73 0.32
CA PHE A 339 -20.29 -5.03 0.33
C PHE A 339 -19.61 -5.28 1.68
N ILE A 340 -18.81 -4.35 2.18
CA ILE A 340 -18.11 -4.48 3.47
C ILE A 340 -19.12 -4.64 4.61
N LEU A 341 -20.16 -3.81 4.65
CA LEU A 341 -21.21 -3.89 5.68
C LEU A 341 -22.00 -5.20 5.62
N GLY A 342 -22.16 -5.78 4.42
CA GLY A 342 -22.77 -7.08 4.22
C GLY A 342 -21.92 -8.28 4.70
N CYS A 343 -20.63 -8.05 4.98
CA CYS A 343 -19.71 -9.06 5.52
C CYS A 343 -19.61 -9.04 7.06
N GLN A 344 -20.36 -8.16 7.74
CA GLN A 344 -20.40 -8.12 9.20
C GLN A 344 -21.14 -9.36 9.75
N ASP A 345 -20.57 -9.97 10.79
CA ASP A 345 -21.29 -11.03 11.55
C ASP A 345 -22.18 -10.39 12.62
N ASP A 346 -23.51 -10.58 12.50
CA ASP A 346 -24.53 -10.01 13.38
C ASP A 346 -24.72 -10.78 14.70
N LYS A 347 -24.00 -11.90 14.89
CA LYS A 347 -24.05 -12.73 16.10
C LYS A 347 -22.79 -12.63 16.94
N LYS A 348 -21.63 -12.74 16.29
CA LYS A 348 -20.31 -12.75 16.93
C LYS A 348 -19.62 -11.38 16.89
N GLY A 349 -20.00 -10.52 15.95
CA GLY A 349 -19.23 -9.35 15.57
C GLY A 349 -18.00 -9.74 14.73
N GLY A 350 -17.25 -8.77 14.28
CA GLY A 350 -16.17 -8.95 13.30
C GLY A 350 -16.69 -8.82 11.86
N ILE A 351 -15.76 -8.84 10.91
CA ILE A 351 -16.03 -8.78 9.48
C ILE A 351 -15.33 -9.97 8.83
N ALA A 352 -16.04 -10.70 7.97
CA ALA A 352 -15.51 -11.81 7.19
C ALA A 352 -14.93 -11.34 5.85
N ASP A 353 -14.24 -12.22 5.14
CA ASP A 353 -13.75 -11.95 3.78
C ASP A 353 -14.92 -11.77 2.79
N ARG A 354 -16.04 -12.46 2.99
CA ARG A 354 -17.26 -12.44 2.18
C ARG A 354 -18.49 -12.59 3.06
N PRO A 355 -19.69 -12.22 2.54
CA PRO A 355 -20.93 -12.50 3.24
C PRO A 355 -21.07 -13.99 3.59
N ASP A 356 -21.57 -14.27 4.79
CA ASP A 356 -21.86 -15.61 5.34
C ASP A 356 -20.62 -16.47 5.69
N ASP A 357 -19.39 -15.94 5.56
CA ASP A 357 -18.16 -16.60 6.03
C ASP A 357 -17.82 -16.23 7.49
N GLU A 358 -16.88 -16.95 8.10
CA GLU A 358 -16.42 -16.69 9.48
C GLU A 358 -15.59 -15.39 9.54
N PRO A 359 -15.88 -14.48 10.49
CA PRO A 359 -15.10 -13.27 10.67
C PRO A 359 -13.72 -13.56 11.26
N ASP A 360 -12.74 -12.72 10.92
CA ASP A 360 -11.43 -12.71 11.55
C ASP A 360 -10.91 -11.29 11.78
N VAL A 361 -9.85 -11.16 12.55
CA VAL A 361 -9.29 -9.85 12.94
C VAL A 361 -8.66 -9.12 11.75
N TYR A 362 -8.10 -9.86 10.78
CA TYR A 362 -7.50 -9.32 9.57
C TYR A 362 -8.55 -8.65 8.68
N HIS A 363 -9.63 -9.36 8.32
CA HIS A 363 -10.71 -8.79 7.50
C HIS A 363 -11.51 -7.71 8.26
N THR A 364 -11.66 -7.84 9.59
CA THR A 364 -12.25 -6.80 10.44
C THR A 364 -11.46 -5.51 10.33
N PHE A 365 -10.13 -5.56 10.45
CA PHE A 365 -9.28 -4.37 10.31
C PHE A 365 -9.38 -3.77 8.91
N PHE A 366 -9.18 -4.55 7.85
CA PHE A 366 -9.17 -4.01 6.49
C PHE A 366 -10.52 -3.48 6.02
N GLY A 367 -11.62 -4.08 6.47
CA GLY A 367 -12.97 -3.55 6.25
C GLY A 367 -13.16 -2.19 6.91
N LEU A 368 -12.81 -2.05 8.19
CA LEU A 368 -12.87 -0.79 8.92
C LEU A 368 -11.93 0.27 8.34
N ALA A 369 -10.71 -0.12 7.95
CA ALA A 369 -9.73 0.77 7.32
C ALA A 369 -10.24 1.32 5.97
N ALA A 370 -10.85 0.48 5.15
CA ALA A 370 -11.45 0.91 3.89
C ALA A 370 -12.65 1.85 4.11
N LEU A 371 -13.54 1.54 5.07
CA LEU A 371 -14.64 2.43 5.47
C LEU A 371 -14.11 3.78 5.98
N SER A 372 -13.01 3.77 6.74
CA SER A 372 -12.33 4.98 7.20
C SER A 372 -11.84 5.86 6.04
N LEU A 373 -11.17 5.27 5.02
CA LEU A 373 -10.72 6.01 3.83
C LEU A 373 -11.88 6.65 3.05
N MET A 374 -13.05 6.00 3.05
CA MET A 374 -14.26 6.53 2.41
C MET A 374 -14.99 7.57 3.27
N GLY A 375 -14.53 7.83 4.50
CA GLY A 375 -15.17 8.79 5.42
C GLY A 375 -16.47 8.28 6.04
N PHE A 376 -16.57 6.97 6.32
CA PHE A 376 -17.76 6.38 6.95
C PHE A 376 -18.01 7.01 8.34
N PRO A 377 -19.26 7.38 8.66
CA PRO A 377 -19.60 8.00 9.96
C PRO A 377 -19.19 7.12 11.15
N GLY A 378 -18.66 7.73 12.20
CA GLY A 378 -18.32 7.04 13.46
C GLY A 378 -16.99 6.26 13.44
N ILE A 379 -16.23 6.30 12.35
CA ILE A 379 -14.88 5.72 12.24
C ILE A 379 -13.84 6.84 12.17
N LYS A 380 -12.75 6.75 12.94
CA LYS A 380 -11.65 7.70 12.87
C LYS A 380 -10.88 7.59 11.54
N PRO A 381 -10.27 8.69 11.03
CA PRO A 381 -9.51 8.65 9.79
C PRO A 381 -8.21 7.84 9.92
N ILE A 382 -7.85 7.12 8.83
CA ILE A 382 -6.61 6.34 8.69
C ILE A 382 -5.73 6.93 7.60
N ASP A 383 -4.42 6.86 7.78
CA ASP A 383 -3.44 7.24 6.76
C ASP A 383 -3.27 6.11 5.72
N PRO A 384 -3.41 6.38 4.40
CA PRO A 384 -3.35 5.35 3.36
C PRO A 384 -1.95 4.78 3.12
N VAL A 385 -0.89 5.47 3.57
CA VAL A 385 0.51 5.04 3.35
C VAL A 385 1.01 4.20 4.51
N PHE A 386 0.79 4.66 5.76
CA PHE A 386 1.29 3.99 6.96
C PHE A 386 0.34 2.94 7.54
N ALA A 387 -0.91 2.91 7.08
CA ALA A 387 -1.97 2.07 7.64
C ALA A 387 -2.11 2.25 9.17
N LEU A 388 -1.96 3.48 9.63
CA LEU A 388 -2.12 3.93 11.01
C LEU A 388 -3.19 5.02 11.11
N PRO A 389 -3.91 5.15 12.24
CA PRO A 389 -4.82 6.27 12.45
C PRO A 389 -4.10 7.60 12.24
N THR A 390 -4.76 8.53 11.55
CA THR A 390 -4.18 9.83 11.15
C THR A 390 -3.59 10.60 12.36
N HIS A 391 -4.30 10.60 13.50
CA HIS A 391 -3.83 11.28 14.71
C HIS A 391 -2.53 10.67 15.28
N VAL A 392 -2.26 9.38 15.03
CA VAL A 392 -1.00 8.73 15.41
C VAL A 392 0.12 9.22 14.49
N CYS A 393 -0.12 9.27 13.18
CA CYS A 393 0.85 9.81 12.21
C CYS A 393 1.17 11.28 12.48
N GLU A 394 0.17 12.09 12.87
CA GLU A 394 0.34 13.48 13.30
C GLU A 394 1.24 13.57 14.53
N ARG A 395 0.95 12.79 15.56
CA ARG A 395 1.70 12.78 16.82
C ARG A 395 3.18 12.45 16.62
N ILE A 396 3.49 11.46 15.79
CA ILE A 396 4.88 11.08 15.49
C ILE A 396 5.53 11.91 14.36
N GLY A 397 4.79 12.84 13.76
CA GLY A 397 5.31 13.83 12.80
C GLY A 397 5.66 13.26 11.43
N VAL A 398 4.95 12.21 10.95
CA VAL A 398 5.23 11.56 9.65
C VAL A 398 4.24 11.93 8.55
N MET A 399 3.29 12.84 8.82
CA MET A 399 2.25 13.22 7.87
C MET A 399 2.76 14.06 6.70
N ARG A 400 2.20 13.84 5.50
CA ARG A 400 2.41 14.64 4.29
C ARG A 400 1.05 15.02 3.70
N THR A 401 1.00 16.16 2.97
CA THR A 401 -0.19 16.60 2.25
C THR A 401 0.07 16.52 0.76
N ALA A 402 -0.74 15.77 0.01
CA ALA A 402 -0.72 15.74 -1.44
C ALA A 402 -1.23 17.07 -2.04
N ALA A 403 -0.99 17.28 -3.34
CA ALA A 403 -1.36 18.52 -4.03
C ALA A 403 -2.86 18.82 -4.08
N ASP A 404 -3.71 17.82 -3.88
CA ASP A 404 -5.17 17.92 -3.81
C ASP A 404 -5.71 18.12 -2.39
N GLY A 405 -4.82 18.28 -1.39
CA GLY A 405 -5.17 18.40 0.03
C GLY A 405 -5.24 17.07 0.77
N THR A 406 -5.10 15.94 0.10
CA THR A 406 -5.00 14.61 0.72
C THR A 406 -3.66 14.50 1.46
N VAL A 407 -3.69 14.04 2.71
CA VAL A 407 -2.47 13.94 3.50
C VAL A 407 -1.73 12.64 3.15
N VAL A 408 -0.47 12.75 2.70
CA VAL A 408 0.36 11.62 2.29
C VAL A 408 1.79 11.80 2.82
N GLY A 409 2.12 11.25 3.98
CA GLY A 409 3.50 11.17 4.53
C GLY A 409 4.19 12.51 4.91
N ARG A 410 5.43 12.49 5.37
CA ARG A 410 6.18 13.60 6.01
C ARG A 410 6.76 14.64 5.04
N LYS A 411 6.71 15.97 5.38
CA LYS A 411 7.62 16.99 4.80
C LYS A 411 9.00 16.87 5.48
N GLU A 412 10.09 16.76 4.71
CA GLU A 412 11.42 16.96 5.25
C GLU A 412 11.54 18.39 5.79
N ASN A 413 11.82 18.55 7.08
CA ASN A 413 12.27 19.82 7.63
C ASN A 413 13.65 20.11 7.03
N SER A 414 13.70 20.98 6.02
CA SER A 414 14.94 21.63 5.62
C SER A 414 15.40 22.51 6.79
N THR A 415 16.22 21.98 7.67
CA THR A 415 17.02 22.80 8.57
C THR A 415 18.00 23.58 7.71
N SER A 416 17.60 24.79 7.32
CA SER A 416 18.55 25.78 6.84
C SER A 416 19.45 26.12 8.01
N THR A 417 20.66 25.58 8.01
CA THR A 417 21.79 26.14 8.77
C THR A 417 22.01 27.55 8.23
N LYS A 418 21.41 28.55 8.88
CA LYS A 418 21.89 29.92 8.78
C LYS A 418 23.28 29.94 9.40
N GLY A 419 24.28 30.05 8.54
CA GLY A 419 25.63 30.36 8.97
C GLY A 419 25.61 31.70 9.68
N GLU A 420 26.00 31.71 10.94
CA GLU A 420 26.45 32.92 11.62
C GLU A 420 27.77 33.34 10.98
N SER A 421 27.69 34.41 10.20
CA SER A 421 28.88 35.19 9.81
C SER A 421 29.36 35.95 11.02
N ALA A 422 30.46 35.49 11.62
CA ALA A 422 31.25 36.32 12.49
C ALA A 422 32.03 37.31 11.62
N GLU A 423 31.84 38.56 11.82
CA GLU A 423 32.77 39.68 11.44
C GLU A 423 33.43 40.30 12.68
N PRO A 424 34.54 41.04 12.50
CA PRO A 424 35.86 40.77 13.07
C PRO A 424 36.08 41.34 14.45
#